data_4a76ecc167e79308f78ef92df144948a
#
_entry.id   4a76ecc167e79308f78ef92df144948a
#
_cell.length_a   1.000
_cell.length_b   1.000
_cell.length_c   1.000
_cell.angle_alpha   90.00
_cell.angle_beta   90.00
_cell.angle_gamma   90.00
#
_symmetry.space_group_name_H-M   'P 1'
#
loop_
_entity.id
_entity.type
_entity.pdbx_description
1 polymer ?
#
loop_
_entity_poly.entity_id
_entity_poly.type
_entity_poly.pdbx_seq_one_letter_code
_entity_poly.pdbx_strand_id
1 'polypeptide(L)'
;MTDPKGYVYNYGYDKDDRLTLTTDPLEQTTGYTYDAVNRVTAYRDKMGLTESYLYDAHGNVLEKTATDGLVTDYTYDAKNRLTSVTDPMGSVAYYTYDVMDRVTGVTDYLGRGTEFTYDREGNLTSVTDAAGRKEVCTYDIAGRITSYTSNGGNRISYDYDKLDDLVEKSYSDSTGEQSAEGVTYAYNALGERVAMQDTTGDTEYTYDGLRRITSVTTYRAPGEDGFSHEEAKGDTIGYAYDEADHLAAITYADGTKVSYEYDKNDNLIKVTDREGKVTTYTYDAINRVTQIHRPNGISTYNTYNARNQIVELKNVCDTCEWVVSDYLYTYDLSLIHI
;
A
#
# COMPACT_ATOMS: atom_id res chain seq x y z
N MET A 1 -22.54 13.30 -7.92
CA MET A 1 -21.21 13.92 -7.83
C MET A 1 -20.53 13.75 -9.18
N THR A 2 -19.80 14.74 -9.68
CA THR A 2 -19.10 14.65 -10.97
C THR A 2 -17.62 14.86 -10.70
N ASP A 3 -16.77 13.99 -11.26
CA ASP A 3 -15.31 14.10 -11.14
C ASP A 3 -14.73 15.12 -12.15
N PRO A 4 -13.42 15.45 -12.10
CA PRO A 4 -12.78 16.38 -13.03
C PRO A 4 -12.87 15.98 -14.52
N LYS A 5 -13.05 14.67 -14.81
CA LYS A 5 -13.25 14.13 -16.17
C LYS A 5 -14.70 14.22 -16.65
N GLY A 6 -15.63 14.68 -15.79
CA GLY A 6 -17.05 14.80 -16.09
C GLY A 6 -17.85 13.51 -15.85
N TYR A 7 -17.30 12.49 -15.21
CA TYR A 7 -18.01 11.26 -14.91
C TYR A 7 -18.92 11.42 -13.69
N VAL A 8 -20.07 10.74 -13.71
CA VAL A 8 -21.13 10.92 -12.72
C VAL A 8 -21.21 9.72 -11.78
N TYR A 9 -21.16 10.00 -10.48
CA TYR A 9 -21.44 9.06 -9.40
C TYR A 9 -22.82 9.38 -8.81
N ASN A 10 -23.67 8.37 -8.60
CA ASN A 10 -24.97 8.51 -7.98
C ASN A 10 -25.01 7.87 -6.61
N TYR A 11 -25.78 8.47 -5.70
CA TYR A 11 -25.92 8.01 -4.32
C TYR A 11 -27.42 7.94 -3.96
N GLY A 12 -27.84 6.81 -3.38
CA GLY A 12 -29.18 6.61 -2.87
C GLY A 12 -29.17 6.62 -1.34
N TYR A 13 -30.19 7.19 -0.73
CA TYR A 13 -30.32 7.32 0.72
C TYR A 13 -31.68 6.79 1.17
N ASP A 14 -31.77 6.32 2.40
CA ASP A 14 -33.05 5.98 3.01
C ASP A 14 -33.71 7.23 3.63
N LYS A 15 -34.85 7.03 4.29
CA LYS A 15 -35.64 8.09 4.95
C LYS A 15 -34.92 8.76 6.14
N ASP A 16 -33.88 8.13 6.67
CA ASP A 16 -33.07 8.63 7.80
C ASP A 16 -31.73 9.20 7.30
N ASP A 17 -31.64 9.56 5.99
CA ASP A 17 -30.49 10.11 5.29
C ASP A 17 -29.22 9.22 5.33
N ARG A 18 -29.40 7.90 5.49
CA ARG A 18 -28.29 6.94 5.45
C ARG A 18 -28.05 6.46 4.04
N LEU A 19 -26.80 6.41 3.63
CA LEU A 19 -26.39 5.94 2.30
C LEU A 19 -26.73 4.44 2.13
N THR A 20 -27.66 4.11 1.24
CA THR A 20 -28.07 2.74 0.97
C THR A 20 -27.55 2.17 -0.34
N LEU A 21 -27.18 3.05 -1.29
CA LEU A 21 -26.74 2.66 -2.62
C LEU A 21 -25.71 3.64 -3.14
N THR A 22 -24.64 3.13 -3.78
CA THR A 22 -23.78 3.93 -4.66
C THR A 22 -23.83 3.35 -6.07
N THR A 23 -23.73 4.22 -7.09
CA THR A 23 -23.58 3.82 -8.50
C THR A 23 -22.37 4.53 -9.06
N ASP A 24 -21.43 3.82 -9.62
CA ASP A 24 -20.22 4.35 -10.22
C ASP A 24 -20.44 4.75 -11.71
N PRO A 25 -19.46 5.37 -12.38
CA PRO A 25 -19.55 5.77 -13.78
C PRO A 25 -19.71 4.61 -14.79
N LEU A 26 -19.48 3.37 -14.38
CA LEU A 26 -19.72 2.15 -15.15
C LEU A 26 -21.07 1.50 -14.82
N GLU A 27 -21.97 2.25 -14.12
CA GLU A 27 -23.30 1.81 -13.67
C GLU A 27 -23.30 0.62 -12.69
N GLN A 28 -22.14 0.37 -12.03
CA GLN A 28 -22.03 -0.69 -11.04
C GLN A 28 -22.48 -0.19 -9.66
N THR A 29 -23.12 -1.03 -8.88
CA THR A 29 -23.75 -0.62 -7.63
C THR A 29 -23.18 -1.32 -6.41
N THR A 30 -23.02 -0.58 -5.29
CA THR A 30 -22.82 -1.16 -3.95
C THR A 30 -24.01 -0.83 -3.06
N GLY A 31 -24.31 -1.68 -2.09
CA GLY A 31 -25.46 -1.50 -1.21
C GLY A 31 -25.10 -1.63 0.26
N TYR A 32 -25.86 -0.91 1.13
CA TYR A 32 -25.68 -0.91 2.58
C TYR A 32 -27.00 -1.12 3.29
N THR A 33 -27.01 -1.90 4.37
CA THR A 33 -28.12 -2.02 5.30
C THR A 33 -27.70 -1.64 6.70
N TYR A 34 -28.64 -1.19 7.51
CA TYR A 34 -28.36 -0.62 8.83
C TYR A 34 -29.29 -1.20 9.89
N ASP A 35 -28.79 -1.25 11.12
CA ASP A 35 -29.63 -1.50 12.29
C ASP A 35 -30.36 -0.21 12.77
N ALA A 36 -31.14 -0.34 13.85
CA ALA A 36 -31.92 0.76 14.41
C ALA A 36 -31.06 1.89 15.03
N VAL A 37 -29.76 1.64 15.28
CA VAL A 37 -28.82 2.63 15.83
C VAL A 37 -27.78 3.09 14.79
N ASN A 38 -28.10 2.91 13.50
CA ASN A 38 -27.33 3.39 12.33
C ASN A 38 -25.99 2.70 12.12
N ARG A 39 -25.79 1.46 12.59
CA ARG A 39 -24.60 0.66 12.29
C ARG A 39 -24.85 -0.16 11.03
N VAL A 40 -23.82 -0.28 10.16
CA VAL A 40 -23.92 -1.11 8.94
C VAL A 40 -24.03 -2.58 9.33
N THR A 41 -25.14 -3.23 9.03
CA THR A 41 -25.34 -4.67 9.28
C THR A 41 -25.01 -5.54 8.08
N ALA A 42 -25.07 -4.99 6.87
CA ALA A 42 -24.56 -5.67 5.69
C ALA A 42 -24.07 -4.68 4.63
N TYR A 43 -23.07 -5.12 3.90
CA TYR A 43 -22.52 -4.46 2.72
C TYR A 43 -22.59 -5.40 1.53
N ARG A 44 -23.20 -4.96 0.43
CA ARG A 44 -23.26 -5.70 -0.84
C ARG A 44 -22.32 -5.04 -1.83
N ASP A 45 -21.36 -5.79 -2.35
CA ASP A 45 -20.40 -5.32 -3.35
C ASP A 45 -21.00 -5.21 -4.76
N LYS A 46 -20.22 -4.72 -5.71
CA LYS A 46 -20.59 -4.55 -7.13
C LYS A 46 -20.87 -5.90 -7.84
N MET A 47 -20.39 -7.03 -7.32
CA MET A 47 -20.68 -8.38 -7.80
C MET A 47 -21.98 -8.96 -7.22
N GLY A 48 -22.62 -8.23 -6.29
CA GLY A 48 -23.82 -8.66 -5.59
C GLY A 48 -23.55 -9.57 -4.39
N LEU A 49 -22.28 -9.78 -4.03
CA LEU A 49 -21.88 -10.56 -2.86
C LEU A 49 -22.04 -9.72 -1.59
N THR A 50 -22.44 -10.36 -0.48
CA THR A 50 -22.78 -9.64 0.75
C THR A 50 -21.91 -10.08 1.90
N GLU A 51 -21.30 -9.12 2.60
CA GLU A 51 -20.74 -9.29 3.93
C GLU A 51 -21.74 -8.81 4.98
N SER A 52 -21.77 -9.44 6.15
CA SER A 52 -22.66 -9.03 7.26
C SER A 52 -21.92 -8.94 8.59
N TYR A 53 -22.48 -8.15 9.52
CA TYR A 53 -21.89 -7.82 10.79
C TYR A 53 -22.89 -7.93 11.93
N LEU A 54 -22.48 -8.55 13.03
CA LEU A 54 -23.20 -8.58 14.30
C LEU A 54 -22.43 -7.71 15.32
N TYR A 55 -23.17 -6.95 16.11
CA TYR A 55 -22.60 -6.01 17.09
C TYR A 55 -23.07 -6.32 18.50
N ASP A 56 -22.22 -5.98 19.49
CA ASP A 56 -22.63 -5.87 20.88
C ASP A 56 -23.41 -4.56 21.17
N ALA A 57 -23.81 -4.39 22.43
CA ALA A 57 -24.53 -3.19 22.85
C ALA A 57 -23.65 -1.91 22.84
N HIS A 58 -22.33 -2.04 22.87
CA HIS A 58 -21.38 -0.91 22.84
C HIS A 58 -21.01 -0.51 21.41
N GLY A 59 -21.37 -1.32 20.39
CA GLY A 59 -21.06 -1.07 18.99
C GLY A 59 -19.82 -1.81 18.49
N ASN A 60 -19.24 -2.70 19.28
CA ASN A 60 -18.14 -3.54 18.84
C ASN A 60 -18.67 -4.64 17.93
N VAL A 61 -17.95 -4.96 16.84
CA VAL A 61 -18.27 -6.09 15.96
C VAL A 61 -17.97 -7.40 16.69
N LEU A 62 -19.00 -8.21 16.97
CA LEU A 62 -18.82 -9.54 17.55
C LEU A 62 -18.55 -10.61 16.50
N GLU A 63 -19.13 -10.43 15.31
CA GLU A 63 -19.07 -11.40 14.23
C GLU A 63 -19.05 -10.66 12.89
N LYS A 64 -18.17 -11.11 11.99
CA LYS A 64 -18.19 -10.76 10.58
C LYS A 64 -18.40 -12.02 9.76
N THR A 65 -19.48 -12.07 8.96
CA THR A 65 -19.68 -13.11 7.94
C THR A 65 -19.16 -12.57 6.61
N ALA A 66 -18.16 -13.23 6.03
CA ALA A 66 -17.60 -12.86 4.74
C ALA A 66 -18.53 -13.26 3.57
N THR A 67 -18.23 -12.80 2.36
CA THR A 67 -19.04 -13.03 1.16
C THR A 67 -19.17 -14.49 0.75
N ASP A 68 -18.28 -15.36 1.23
CA ASP A 68 -18.34 -16.83 1.06
C ASP A 68 -19.04 -17.56 2.22
N GLY A 69 -19.60 -16.80 3.17
CA GLY A 69 -20.32 -17.33 4.33
C GLY A 69 -19.43 -17.75 5.50
N LEU A 70 -18.12 -17.54 5.41
CA LEU A 70 -17.20 -17.84 6.51
C LEU A 70 -17.25 -16.76 7.59
N VAL A 71 -17.19 -17.21 8.85
CA VAL A 71 -17.40 -16.37 10.03
C VAL A 71 -16.07 -16.11 10.73
N THR A 72 -15.85 -14.86 11.13
CA THR A 72 -14.77 -14.43 12.01
C THR A 72 -15.38 -13.83 13.26
N ASP A 73 -14.97 -14.31 14.45
CA ASP A 73 -15.46 -13.83 15.74
C ASP A 73 -14.45 -12.91 16.42
N TYR A 74 -14.96 -11.94 17.19
CA TYR A 74 -14.16 -10.94 17.88
C TYR A 74 -14.58 -10.85 19.36
N THR A 75 -13.62 -10.71 20.26
CA THR A 75 -13.90 -10.46 21.67
C THR A 75 -13.23 -9.17 22.16
N TYR A 76 -13.80 -8.57 23.18
CA TYR A 76 -13.36 -7.29 23.70
C TYR A 76 -13.29 -7.31 25.24
N ASP A 77 -12.44 -6.47 25.78
CA ASP A 77 -12.40 -6.25 27.23
C ASP A 77 -13.43 -5.20 27.69
N ALA A 78 -13.46 -4.92 29.00
CA ALA A 78 -14.38 -3.95 29.59
C ALA A 78 -14.15 -2.50 29.14
N LYS A 79 -13.03 -2.21 28.47
CA LYS A 79 -12.72 -0.90 27.87
C LYS A 79 -13.02 -0.87 26.35
N ASN A 80 -13.68 -1.88 25.80
CA ASN A 80 -13.96 -2.08 24.38
C ASN A 80 -12.70 -2.23 23.52
N ARG A 81 -11.59 -2.74 24.07
CA ARG A 81 -10.39 -3.05 23.31
C ARG A 81 -10.45 -4.51 22.84
N LEU A 82 -10.06 -4.75 21.58
CA LEU A 82 -10.06 -6.09 20.97
C LEU A 82 -9.08 -7.01 21.71
N THR A 83 -9.57 -8.13 22.27
CA THR A 83 -8.73 -9.08 23.01
C THR A 83 -8.44 -10.35 22.23
N SER A 84 -9.35 -10.75 21.33
CA SER A 84 -9.07 -11.86 20.43
C SER A 84 -9.84 -11.78 19.12
N VAL A 85 -9.28 -12.44 18.11
CA VAL A 85 -9.93 -12.73 16.82
C VAL A 85 -9.86 -14.22 16.60
N THR A 86 -11.02 -14.85 16.36
CA THR A 86 -11.11 -16.28 15.99
C THR A 86 -11.38 -16.37 14.49
N ASP A 87 -10.52 -17.04 13.76
CA ASP A 87 -10.70 -17.25 12.33
C ASP A 87 -11.78 -18.31 12.04
N PRO A 88 -12.24 -18.49 10.79
CA PRO A 88 -13.23 -19.49 10.44
C PRO A 88 -12.79 -20.95 10.66
N MET A 89 -11.50 -21.20 10.88
CA MET A 89 -10.92 -22.52 11.20
C MET A 89 -10.87 -22.79 12.70
N GLY A 90 -11.22 -21.78 13.53
CA GLY A 90 -11.15 -21.85 14.99
C GLY A 90 -9.78 -21.50 15.57
N SER A 91 -8.81 -21.01 14.77
CA SER A 91 -7.54 -20.51 15.28
C SER A 91 -7.73 -19.11 15.88
N VAL A 92 -6.99 -18.79 16.95
CA VAL A 92 -7.20 -17.55 17.70
C VAL A 92 -5.94 -16.71 17.76
N ALA A 93 -6.05 -15.44 17.38
CA ALA A 93 -5.06 -14.41 17.64
C ALA A 93 -5.45 -13.62 18.90
N TYR A 94 -4.46 -13.22 19.72
CA TYR A 94 -4.69 -12.50 20.98
C TYR A 94 -3.95 -11.16 21.00
N TYR A 95 -4.54 -10.18 21.73
CA TYR A 95 -4.00 -8.84 21.91
C TYR A 95 -3.93 -8.50 23.41
N THR A 96 -2.83 -7.90 23.82
CA THR A 96 -2.66 -7.37 25.19
C THR A 96 -2.34 -5.88 25.15
N TYR A 97 -2.69 -5.19 26.24
CA TYR A 97 -2.61 -3.73 26.32
C TYR A 97 -2.02 -3.28 27.64
N ASP A 98 -1.38 -2.12 27.61
CA ASP A 98 -0.99 -1.42 28.85
C ASP A 98 -2.14 -0.54 29.39
N VAL A 99 -1.83 0.19 30.48
CA VAL A 99 -2.79 1.07 31.15
C VAL A 99 -3.17 2.30 30.32
N MET A 100 -2.35 2.64 29.30
CA MET A 100 -2.54 3.74 28.37
C MET A 100 -3.25 3.30 27.06
N ASP A 101 -3.79 2.06 27.05
CA ASP A 101 -4.50 1.43 25.94
C ASP A 101 -3.64 1.16 24.68
N ARG A 102 -2.31 1.11 24.84
CA ARG A 102 -1.37 0.76 23.76
C ARG A 102 -1.19 -0.76 23.71
N VAL A 103 -1.09 -1.32 22.51
CA VAL A 103 -0.85 -2.75 22.31
C VAL A 103 0.54 -3.12 22.82
N THR A 104 0.65 -4.02 23.79
CA THR A 104 1.91 -4.52 24.33
C THR A 104 2.29 -5.91 23.85
N GLY A 105 1.34 -6.63 23.28
CA GLY A 105 1.60 -7.94 22.72
C GLY A 105 0.54 -8.37 21.72
N VAL A 106 0.97 -9.10 20.72
CA VAL A 106 0.13 -9.79 19.75
C VAL A 106 0.59 -11.23 19.66
N THR A 107 -0.34 -12.18 19.79
CA THR A 107 -0.07 -13.59 19.51
C THR A 107 -0.84 -13.96 18.25
N ASP A 108 -0.15 -14.44 17.21
CA ASP A 108 -0.77 -14.78 15.94
C ASP A 108 -1.51 -16.16 16.02
N TYR A 109 -2.23 -16.51 14.94
CA TYR A 109 -2.98 -17.76 14.82
C TYR A 109 -2.10 -19.03 14.96
N LEU A 110 -0.78 -18.93 14.83
CA LEU A 110 0.18 -20.01 15.02
C LEU A 110 0.76 -20.03 16.45
N GLY A 111 0.29 -19.14 17.33
CA GLY A 111 0.77 -19.02 18.71
C GLY A 111 2.11 -18.28 18.84
N ARG A 112 2.57 -17.56 17.81
CA ARG A 112 3.82 -16.80 17.85
C ARG A 112 3.55 -15.41 18.42
N GLY A 113 4.26 -15.09 19.51
CA GLY A 113 4.12 -13.80 20.19
C GLY A 113 5.04 -12.72 19.60
N THR A 114 4.54 -11.49 19.53
CA THR A 114 5.32 -10.27 19.31
C THR A 114 5.04 -9.32 20.45
N GLU A 115 6.08 -8.78 21.08
CA GLU A 115 5.98 -7.85 22.19
C GLU A 115 6.41 -6.44 21.78
N PHE A 116 5.71 -5.43 22.31
CA PHE A 116 5.92 -4.01 22.04
C PHE A 116 6.20 -3.26 23.35
N THR A 117 7.18 -2.35 23.32
CA THR A 117 7.43 -1.45 24.45
C THR A 117 7.40 0.01 23.98
N TYR A 118 7.04 0.89 24.91
CA TYR A 118 6.84 2.31 24.62
C TYR A 118 7.54 3.18 25.66
N ASP A 119 7.93 4.37 25.26
CA ASP A 119 8.33 5.41 26.20
C ASP A 119 7.11 6.08 26.89
N ARG A 120 7.38 7.07 27.73
CA ARG A 120 6.33 7.81 28.46
C ARG A 120 5.47 8.68 27.54
N GLU A 121 6.05 9.16 26.43
CA GLU A 121 5.40 9.99 25.41
C GLU A 121 4.52 9.16 24.48
N GLY A 122 4.69 7.84 24.46
CA GLY A 122 3.89 6.91 23.65
C GLY A 122 4.61 6.42 22.39
N ASN A 123 5.88 6.77 22.20
CA ASN A 123 6.65 6.30 21.05
C ASN A 123 7.06 4.83 21.23
N LEU A 124 7.00 4.04 20.17
CA LEU A 124 7.38 2.63 20.16
C LEU A 124 8.91 2.46 20.28
N THR A 125 9.39 2.01 21.44
CA THR A 125 10.82 1.90 21.71
C THR A 125 11.42 0.53 21.35
N SER A 126 10.61 -0.54 21.35
CA SER A 126 11.10 -1.82 20.82
C SER A 126 9.98 -2.76 20.36
N VAL A 127 10.36 -3.64 19.43
CA VAL A 127 9.59 -4.81 18.99
C VAL A 127 10.43 -6.03 19.23
N THR A 128 9.86 -7.05 19.91
CA THR A 128 10.53 -8.34 20.15
C THR A 128 9.68 -9.46 19.55
N ASP A 129 10.23 -10.25 18.64
CA ASP A 129 9.51 -11.34 17.99
C ASP A 129 9.51 -12.64 18.85
N ALA A 130 8.76 -13.64 18.40
CA ALA A 130 8.65 -14.95 19.07
C ALA A 130 9.98 -15.71 19.24
N ALA A 131 11.02 -15.35 18.47
CA ALA A 131 12.36 -15.92 18.60
C ALA A 131 13.25 -15.11 19.58
N GLY A 132 12.70 -14.07 20.23
CA GLY A 132 13.43 -13.17 21.14
C GLY A 132 14.32 -12.15 20.41
N ARG A 133 14.20 -12.02 19.09
CA ARG A 133 14.96 -11.03 18.32
C ARG A 133 14.33 -9.66 18.51
N LYS A 134 15.16 -8.68 18.84
CA LYS A 134 14.70 -7.36 19.26
C LYS A 134 15.16 -6.26 18.30
N GLU A 135 14.23 -5.41 17.90
CA GLU A 135 14.48 -4.14 17.22
C GLU A 135 14.24 -2.99 18.18
N VAL A 136 15.03 -1.92 18.06
CA VAL A 136 14.98 -0.79 19.01
C VAL A 136 14.93 0.53 18.27
N CYS A 137 14.02 1.42 18.69
CA CYS A 137 13.93 2.80 18.23
C CYS A 137 14.23 3.78 19.36
N THR A 138 14.87 4.91 19.03
CA THR A 138 15.02 6.06 19.92
C THR A 138 14.43 7.31 19.29
N TYR A 139 14.03 8.25 20.14
CA TYR A 139 13.34 9.45 19.70
C TYR A 139 13.92 10.70 20.38
N ASP A 140 13.76 11.85 19.75
CA ASP A 140 14.02 13.15 20.36
C ASP A 140 12.80 13.65 21.14
N ILE A 141 12.93 14.85 21.74
CA ILE A 141 11.86 15.47 22.54
C ILE A 141 10.63 15.88 21.71
N ALA A 142 10.76 15.97 20.38
CA ALA A 142 9.65 16.25 19.48
C ALA A 142 8.93 14.98 19.01
N GLY A 143 9.42 13.78 19.42
CA GLY A 143 8.88 12.49 19.00
C GLY A 143 9.36 12.01 17.64
N ARG A 144 10.40 12.65 17.06
CA ARG A 144 11.00 12.21 15.80
C ARG A 144 11.99 11.09 16.09
N ILE A 145 12.01 10.06 15.24
CA ILE A 145 12.94 8.93 15.37
C ILE A 145 14.38 9.39 15.18
N THR A 146 15.26 9.17 16.15
CA THR A 146 16.69 9.51 16.06
C THR A 146 17.56 8.30 15.74
N SER A 147 17.09 7.09 16.03
CA SER A 147 17.76 5.89 15.55
C SER A 147 16.84 4.68 15.52
N TYR A 148 17.14 3.77 14.60
CA TYR A 148 16.61 2.41 14.54
C TYR A 148 17.75 1.42 14.58
N THR A 149 17.68 0.43 15.46
CA THR A 149 18.63 -0.69 15.55
C THR A 149 17.90 -1.98 15.20
N SER A 150 18.35 -2.67 14.16
CA SER A 150 17.79 -3.94 13.72
C SER A 150 18.09 -5.06 14.71
N ASN A 151 17.41 -6.19 14.57
CA ASN A 151 17.66 -7.41 15.35
C ASN A 151 19.08 -7.99 15.16
N GLY A 152 19.77 -7.63 14.08
CA GLY A 152 21.19 -7.97 13.83
C GLY A 152 22.18 -6.99 14.45
N GLY A 153 21.71 -5.93 15.11
CA GLY A 153 22.54 -4.91 15.75
C GLY A 153 22.95 -3.76 14.82
N ASN A 154 22.65 -3.81 13.53
CA ASN A 154 22.91 -2.70 12.61
C ASN A 154 22.02 -1.52 12.93
N ARG A 155 22.59 -0.32 12.94
CA ARG A 155 21.90 0.90 13.33
C ARG A 155 21.83 1.90 12.19
N ILE A 156 20.67 2.55 12.06
CA ILE A 156 20.45 3.75 11.24
C ILE A 156 20.23 4.91 12.20
N SER A 157 20.94 6.02 12.01
CA SER A 157 20.70 7.28 12.72
C SER A 157 20.09 8.30 11.78
N TYR A 158 19.27 9.19 12.32
CA TYR A 158 18.48 10.18 11.58
C TYR A 158 18.70 11.57 12.19
N ASP A 159 19.06 12.54 11.35
CA ASP A 159 19.21 13.94 11.72
C ASP A 159 18.19 14.82 10.99
N TYR A 160 17.67 15.81 11.70
CA TYR A 160 16.60 16.68 11.22
C TYR A 160 17.02 18.14 11.32
N ASP A 161 16.52 18.96 10.41
CA ASP A 161 16.67 20.40 10.49
C ASP A 161 15.62 21.04 11.44
N LYS A 162 15.59 22.39 11.47
CA LYS A 162 14.69 23.17 12.32
C LYS A 162 13.23 23.20 11.82
N LEU A 163 12.99 22.73 10.58
CA LEU A 163 11.66 22.63 9.97
C LEU A 163 11.11 21.21 10.07
N ASP A 164 11.81 20.32 10.82
CA ASP A 164 11.49 18.90 10.99
C ASP A 164 11.72 18.06 9.74
N ASP A 165 12.42 18.58 8.74
CA ASP A 165 12.81 17.83 7.56
C ASP A 165 14.02 16.94 7.87
N LEU A 166 13.98 15.66 7.43
CA LEU A 166 15.09 14.70 7.56
C LEU A 166 16.23 15.08 6.63
N VAL A 167 17.37 15.53 7.18
CA VAL A 167 18.52 16.01 6.38
C VAL A 167 19.62 14.99 6.21
N GLU A 168 19.71 14.00 7.12
CA GLU A 168 20.75 12.97 7.03
C GLU A 168 20.29 11.62 7.58
N LYS A 169 20.73 10.53 6.92
CA LYS A 169 20.77 9.17 7.44
C LYS A 169 22.19 8.67 7.45
N SER A 170 22.65 8.16 8.57
CA SER A 170 23.94 7.49 8.69
C SER A 170 23.77 6.06 9.18
N TYR A 171 24.69 5.19 8.80
CA TYR A 171 24.60 3.75 9.06
C TYR A 171 25.81 3.30 9.87
N SER A 172 25.60 2.39 10.81
CA SER A 172 26.68 1.68 11.51
C SER A 172 26.35 0.21 11.64
N ASP A 173 27.38 -0.62 11.72
CA ASP A 173 27.24 -2.05 11.96
C ASP A 173 26.95 -2.38 13.45
N SER A 174 26.84 -3.65 13.77
CA SER A 174 26.61 -4.14 15.14
C SER A 174 27.78 -3.88 16.11
N THR A 175 28.97 -3.51 15.61
CA THR A 175 30.11 -3.11 16.43
C THR A 175 30.17 -1.60 16.70
N GLY A 176 29.30 -0.84 16.02
CA GLY A 176 29.25 0.62 16.06
C GLY A 176 30.21 1.28 15.06
N GLU A 177 30.84 0.52 14.15
CA GLU A 177 31.64 1.08 13.07
C GLU A 177 30.73 1.77 12.05
N GLN A 178 31.01 3.06 11.78
CA GLN A 178 30.26 3.87 10.85
C GLN A 178 30.54 3.38 9.41
N SER A 179 29.47 3.18 8.65
CA SER A 179 29.55 2.99 7.20
C SER A 179 29.87 4.33 6.52
N ALA A 180 30.64 4.29 5.43
CA ALA A 180 30.76 5.44 4.53
C ALA A 180 29.44 5.72 3.74
N GLU A 181 28.47 4.83 3.83
CA GLU A 181 27.20 4.87 3.10
C GLU A 181 26.16 5.76 3.84
N GLY A 182 26.41 7.07 3.94
CA GLY A 182 25.41 8.03 4.41
C GLY A 182 24.53 8.53 3.25
N VAL A 183 23.35 9.08 3.60
CA VAL A 183 22.46 9.75 2.64
C VAL A 183 22.08 11.11 3.19
N THR A 184 22.29 12.17 2.41
CA THR A 184 21.84 13.52 2.76
C THR A 184 20.70 13.99 1.85
N TYR A 185 19.89 14.89 2.37
CA TYR A 185 18.71 15.41 1.68
C TYR A 185 18.67 16.94 1.77
N ALA A 186 18.17 17.59 0.70
CA ALA A 186 17.88 19.00 0.70
C ALA A 186 16.44 19.26 0.28
N TYR A 187 15.85 20.31 0.86
CA TYR A 187 14.44 20.67 0.67
C TYR A 187 14.31 22.13 0.24
N ASN A 188 13.25 22.43 -0.52
CA ASN A 188 12.89 23.82 -0.82
C ASN A 188 12.05 24.43 0.32
N ALA A 189 11.66 25.70 0.17
CA ALA A 189 10.86 26.42 1.16
C ALA A 189 9.44 25.85 1.37
N LEU A 190 8.96 24.96 0.50
CA LEU A 190 7.69 24.27 0.60
C LEU A 190 7.80 22.90 1.29
N GLY A 191 9.01 22.50 1.74
CA GLY A 191 9.29 21.17 2.30
C GLY A 191 9.32 20.06 1.25
N GLU A 192 9.49 20.38 -0.04
CA GLU A 192 9.66 19.39 -1.09
C GLU A 192 11.15 19.04 -1.24
N ARG A 193 11.46 17.75 -1.26
CA ARG A 193 12.86 17.29 -1.40
C ARG A 193 13.39 17.58 -2.79
N VAL A 194 14.34 18.49 -2.91
CA VAL A 194 14.93 18.91 -4.19
C VAL A 194 16.24 18.21 -4.52
N ALA A 195 16.93 17.65 -3.52
CA ALA A 195 18.14 16.87 -3.75
C ALA A 195 18.29 15.72 -2.74
N MET A 196 19.01 14.71 -3.16
CA MET A 196 19.51 13.59 -2.35
C MET A 196 20.92 13.27 -2.81
N GLN A 197 21.82 13.02 -1.88
CA GLN A 197 23.20 12.61 -2.15
C GLN A 197 23.54 11.36 -1.35
N ASP A 198 24.16 10.38 -2.02
CA ASP A 198 24.71 9.18 -1.40
C ASP A 198 26.05 8.80 -2.08
N THR A 199 26.61 7.64 -1.74
CA THR A 199 27.89 7.16 -2.32
C THR A 199 27.78 6.82 -3.81
N THR A 200 26.57 6.67 -4.37
CA THR A 200 26.36 6.38 -5.80
C THR A 200 26.25 7.65 -6.64
N GLY A 201 26.01 8.79 -6.00
CA GLY A 201 25.93 10.11 -6.64
C GLY A 201 24.83 11.00 -6.10
N ASP A 202 24.45 11.99 -6.91
CA ASP A 202 23.42 12.96 -6.56
C ASP A 202 22.14 12.71 -7.36
N THR A 203 21.01 13.02 -6.73
CA THR A 203 19.70 12.96 -7.37
C THR A 203 18.98 14.29 -7.14
N GLU A 204 18.49 14.91 -8.21
CA GLU A 204 17.71 16.14 -8.17
C GLU A 204 16.25 15.88 -8.54
N TYR A 205 15.33 16.64 -7.93
CA TYR A 205 13.90 16.52 -8.13
C TYR A 205 13.29 17.87 -8.51
N THR A 206 12.33 17.86 -9.45
CA THR A 206 11.50 19.03 -9.77
C THR A 206 10.02 18.69 -9.61
N TYR A 207 9.21 19.72 -9.36
CA TYR A 207 7.79 19.58 -9.05
C TYR A 207 6.95 20.56 -9.87
N ASP A 208 5.69 20.22 -10.10
CA ASP A 208 4.69 21.14 -10.65
C ASP A 208 3.98 21.95 -9.54
N GLY A 209 3.04 22.79 -9.94
CA GLY A 209 2.25 23.61 -9.01
C GLY A 209 1.30 22.83 -8.10
N LEU A 210 1.06 21.54 -8.36
CA LEU A 210 0.31 20.61 -7.52
C LEU A 210 1.23 19.74 -6.64
N ARG A 211 2.54 20.05 -6.63
CA ARG A 211 3.58 19.37 -5.85
C ARG A 211 3.82 17.92 -6.30
N ARG A 212 3.51 17.57 -7.55
CA ARG A 212 3.82 16.28 -8.15
C ARG A 212 5.20 16.34 -8.80
N ILE A 213 5.98 15.27 -8.69
CA ILE A 213 7.33 15.19 -9.30
C ILE A 213 7.20 15.28 -10.83
N THR A 214 7.87 16.24 -11.45
CA THR A 214 7.93 16.40 -12.92
C THR A 214 9.21 15.86 -13.52
N SER A 215 10.32 15.83 -12.75
CA SER A 215 11.53 15.14 -13.18
C SER A 215 12.37 14.64 -12.00
N VAL A 216 13.13 13.59 -12.27
CA VAL A 216 14.20 13.08 -11.42
C VAL A 216 15.45 12.99 -12.29
N THR A 217 16.53 13.68 -11.89
CA THR A 217 17.83 13.65 -12.58
C THR A 217 18.86 13.03 -11.65
N THR A 218 19.52 11.96 -12.10
CA THR A 218 20.58 11.29 -11.36
C THR A 218 21.94 11.58 -11.99
N TYR A 219 22.91 11.95 -11.16
CA TYR A 219 24.31 12.16 -11.51
C TYR A 219 25.12 11.07 -10.81
N ARG A 220 25.93 10.34 -11.53
CA ARG A 220 26.82 9.33 -10.94
C ARG A 220 27.91 10.00 -10.10
N ALA A 221 28.27 9.38 -8.97
CA ALA A 221 29.45 9.78 -8.22
C ALA A 221 30.69 9.73 -9.14
N PRO A 222 31.68 10.66 -8.96
CA PRO A 222 32.93 10.60 -9.70
C PRO A 222 33.58 9.22 -9.47
N GLY A 223 33.65 8.40 -10.52
CA GLY A 223 34.34 7.12 -10.49
C GLY A 223 35.86 7.31 -10.48
N GLU A 224 36.61 6.22 -10.42
CA GLU A 224 38.08 6.22 -10.57
C GLU A 224 38.59 6.83 -11.90
N ASP A 225 37.66 7.11 -12.82
CA ASP A 225 37.92 7.67 -14.17
C ASP A 225 38.12 9.21 -14.18
N GLY A 226 38.00 9.90 -13.03
CA GLY A 226 38.40 11.30 -12.86
C GLY A 226 37.44 12.35 -13.46
N PHE A 227 36.21 11.99 -13.85
CA PHE A 227 35.22 12.96 -14.31
C PHE A 227 34.64 13.73 -13.11
N SER A 228 34.70 15.08 -13.20
CA SER A 228 34.11 15.95 -12.18
C SER A 228 32.60 16.00 -12.32
N HIS A 229 31.87 16.21 -11.21
CA HIS A 229 30.42 16.34 -11.12
C HIS A 229 29.80 17.35 -12.12
N GLU A 230 30.54 18.40 -12.46
CA GLU A 230 30.14 19.46 -13.40
C GLU A 230 30.12 19.00 -14.88
N GLU A 231 30.80 17.90 -15.21
CA GLU A 231 30.88 17.35 -16.57
C GLU A 231 29.96 16.13 -16.80
N ALA A 232 29.36 15.56 -15.76
CA ALA A 232 28.45 14.44 -15.86
C ALA A 232 27.07 14.91 -16.34
N LYS A 233 26.72 14.55 -17.59
CA LYS A 233 25.35 14.70 -18.06
C LYS A 233 24.45 13.79 -17.22
N GLY A 234 23.56 14.38 -16.39
CA GLY A 234 22.60 13.62 -15.59
C GLY A 234 21.60 12.87 -16.46
N ASP A 235 21.25 11.67 -16.04
CA ASP A 235 20.16 10.90 -16.63
C ASP A 235 18.83 11.38 -16.04
N THR A 236 18.02 12.03 -16.87
CA THR A 236 16.73 12.59 -16.46
C THR A 236 15.56 11.69 -16.85
N ILE A 237 14.71 11.40 -15.88
CA ILE A 237 13.40 10.80 -16.09
C ILE A 237 12.33 11.88 -15.86
N GLY A 238 11.50 12.13 -16.87
CA GLY A 238 10.38 13.08 -16.80
C GLY A 238 9.06 12.39 -16.57
N TYR A 239 8.16 13.03 -15.83
CA TYR A 239 6.82 12.54 -15.50
C TYR A 239 5.77 13.52 -15.97
N ALA A 240 4.70 13.02 -16.56
CA ALA A 240 3.53 13.81 -16.95
C ALA A 240 2.27 13.18 -16.36
N TYR A 241 1.31 14.03 -16.00
CA TYR A 241 0.08 13.61 -15.35
C TYR A 241 -1.14 14.06 -16.16
N ASP A 242 -2.25 13.34 -16.05
CA ASP A 242 -3.53 13.73 -16.62
C ASP A 242 -4.30 14.71 -15.69
N GLU A 243 -5.48 15.13 -16.12
CA GLU A 243 -6.35 16.05 -15.36
C GLU A 243 -6.92 15.45 -14.07
N ALA A 244 -6.88 14.12 -13.92
CA ALA A 244 -7.32 13.40 -12.73
C ALA A 244 -6.13 12.95 -11.84
N ASP A 245 -4.95 13.55 -12.05
CA ASP A 245 -3.72 13.31 -11.30
C ASP A 245 -3.08 11.91 -11.51
N HIS A 246 -3.52 11.14 -12.52
CA HIS A 246 -2.86 9.89 -12.85
C HIS A 246 -1.57 10.14 -13.62
N LEU A 247 -0.57 9.27 -13.43
CA LEU A 247 0.65 9.26 -14.24
C LEU A 247 0.29 8.92 -15.70
N ALA A 248 0.35 9.92 -16.58
CA ALA A 248 0.02 9.75 -18.00
C ALA A 248 1.23 9.31 -18.83
N ALA A 249 2.46 9.68 -18.40
CA ALA A 249 3.67 9.29 -19.12
C ALA A 249 4.94 9.37 -18.28
N ILE A 250 5.91 8.52 -18.65
CA ILE A 250 7.32 8.57 -18.23
C ILE A 250 8.16 8.79 -19.48
N THR A 251 9.02 9.82 -19.48
CA THR A 251 10.00 10.10 -20.54
C THR A 251 11.40 9.80 -20.01
N TYR A 252 12.15 9.00 -20.71
CA TYR A 252 13.51 8.60 -20.31
C TYR A 252 14.58 9.53 -20.91
N ALA A 253 15.82 9.47 -20.39
CA ALA A 253 16.94 10.31 -20.81
C ALA A 253 17.26 10.21 -22.31
N ASP A 254 16.97 9.08 -22.95
CA ASP A 254 17.13 8.86 -24.39
C ASP A 254 15.98 9.43 -25.24
N GLY A 255 14.98 10.06 -24.59
CA GLY A 255 13.80 10.62 -25.24
C GLY A 255 12.68 9.61 -25.53
N THR A 256 12.88 8.32 -25.24
CA THR A 256 11.82 7.32 -25.36
C THR A 256 10.78 7.51 -24.26
N LYS A 257 9.53 7.03 -24.52
CA LYS A 257 8.40 7.31 -23.64
C LYS A 257 7.58 6.04 -23.37
N VAL A 258 7.14 5.88 -22.13
CA VAL A 258 6.06 4.96 -21.75
C VAL A 258 4.82 5.80 -21.47
N SER A 259 3.65 5.40 -21.97
CA SER A 259 2.40 6.12 -21.70
C SER A 259 1.33 5.19 -21.13
N TYR A 260 0.42 5.78 -20.35
CA TYR A 260 -0.61 5.12 -19.56
C TYR A 260 -1.97 5.74 -19.88
N GLU A 261 -3.00 4.90 -19.98
CA GLU A 261 -4.39 5.33 -20.15
C GLU A 261 -5.27 4.64 -19.11
N TYR A 262 -6.27 5.37 -18.61
CA TYR A 262 -7.15 4.94 -17.53
C TYR A 262 -8.61 4.98 -17.93
N ASP A 263 -9.45 4.14 -17.32
CA ASP A 263 -10.89 4.16 -17.47
C ASP A 263 -11.56 5.16 -16.49
N LYS A 264 -12.88 5.15 -16.48
CA LYS A 264 -13.70 6.04 -15.65
C LYS A 264 -13.63 5.75 -14.14
N ASN A 265 -13.15 4.56 -13.77
CA ASN A 265 -12.98 4.13 -12.39
C ASN A 265 -11.50 4.16 -11.99
N ASP A 266 -10.67 4.91 -12.77
CA ASP A 266 -9.24 5.09 -12.55
C ASP A 266 -8.41 3.80 -12.68
N ASN A 267 -8.97 2.77 -13.33
CA ASN A 267 -8.22 1.55 -13.64
C ASN A 267 -7.29 1.80 -14.84
N LEU A 268 -6.05 1.32 -14.75
CA LEU A 268 -5.09 1.34 -15.86
C LEU A 268 -5.56 0.38 -16.96
N ILE A 269 -6.02 0.89 -18.11
CA ILE A 269 -6.53 0.07 -19.21
C ILE A 269 -5.52 -0.16 -20.32
N LYS A 270 -4.46 0.67 -20.40
CA LYS A 270 -3.48 0.56 -21.48
C LYS A 270 -2.11 1.10 -21.06
N VAL A 271 -1.08 0.36 -21.43
CA VAL A 271 0.32 0.79 -21.38
C VAL A 271 0.90 0.69 -22.78
N THR A 272 1.53 1.77 -23.22
CA THR A 272 2.36 1.75 -24.45
C THR A 272 3.81 1.87 -24.02
N ASP A 273 4.63 0.87 -24.32
CA ASP A 273 6.05 0.83 -23.93
C ASP A 273 6.94 1.74 -24.78
N ARG A 274 8.23 1.76 -24.48
CA ARG A 274 9.24 2.58 -25.17
C ARG A 274 9.40 2.25 -26.67
N GLU A 275 8.99 1.05 -27.09
CA GLU A 275 9.03 0.58 -28.48
C GLU A 275 7.70 0.81 -29.20
N GLY A 276 6.69 1.38 -28.53
CA GLY A 276 5.34 1.59 -29.05
C GLY A 276 4.46 0.34 -28.98
N LYS A 277 4.90 -0.73 -28.30
CA LYS A 277 4.11 -1.94 -28.11
C LYS A 277 3.07 -1.72 -27.02
N VAL A 278 1.88 -2.28 -27.24
CA VAL A 278 0.71 -2.02 -26.40
C VAL A 278 0.36 -3.26 -25.56
N THR A 279 0.18 -3.03 -24.26
CA THR A 279 -0.47 -3.97 -23.32
C THR A 279 -1.78 -3.37 -22.89
N THR A 280 -2.90 -4.14 -22.93
CA THR A 280 -4.21 -3.70 -22.45
C THR A 280 -4.70 -4.57 -21.30
N TYR A 281 -5.54 -3.96 -20.45
CA TYR A 281 -6.11 -4.60 -19.27
C TYR A 281 -7.63 -4.47 -19.30
N THR A 282 -8.33 -5.50 -18.88
CA THR A 282 -9.76 -5.47 -18.61
C THR A 282 -10.04 -5.87 -17.17
N TYR A 283 -11.14 -5.36 -16.65
CA TYR A 283 -11.48 -5.46 -15.24
C TYR A 283 -12.91 -6.00 -15.07
N ASP A 284 -13.17 -6.62 -13.94
CA ASP A 284 -14.53 -6.94 -13.51
C ASP A 284 -15.16 -5.75 -12.74
N ALA A 285 -16.37 -5.96 -12.27
CA ALA A 285 -17.18 -4.93 -11.59
C ALA A 285 -16.54 -4.36 -10.31
N ILE A 286 -15.62 -5.08 -9.68
CA ILE A 286 -14.92 -4.62 -8.46
C ILE A 286 -13.46 -4.28 -8.72
N ASN A 287 -13.14 -3.92 -9.97
CA ASN A 287 -11.83 -3.45 -10.43
C ASN A 287 -10.70 -4.50 -10.31
N ARG A 288 -11.02 -5.80 -10.40
CA ARG A 288 -10.00 -6.86 -10.49
C ARG A 288 -9.65 -7.13 -11.95
N VAL A 289 -8.38 -7.30 -12.25
CA VAL A 289 -7.89 -7.59 -13.62
C VAL A 289 -8.37 -8.96 -14.06
N THR A 290 -9.27 -9.03 -15.05
CA THR A 290 -9.78 -10.27 -15.64
C THR A 290 -9.02 -10.71 -16.87
N GLN A 291 -8.45 -9.75 -17.61
CA GLN A 291 -7.63 -10.06 -18.79
C GLN A 291 -6.46 -9.08 -18.92
N ILE A 292 -5.32 -9.62 -19.36
CA ILE A 292 -4.15 -8.84 -19.79
C ILE A 292 -3.81 -9.31 -21.20
N HIS A 293 -3.94 -8.43 -22.19
CA HIS A 293 -3.49 -8.70 -23.55
C HIS A 293 -2.11 -8.08 -23.78
N ARG A 294 -1.13 -8.88 -24.23
CA ARG A 294 0.25 -8.43 -24.43
C ARG A 294 0.61 -8.33 -25.90
N PRO A 295 1.59 -7.47 -26.25
CA PRO A 295 1.99 -7.26 -27.66
C PRO A 295 2.63 -8.49 -28.32
N ASN A 296 3.01 -9.51 -27.56
CA ASN A 296 3.52 -10.78 -28.08
C ASN A 296 2.39 -11.76 -28.49
N GLY A 297 1.13 -11.33 -28.46
CA GLY A 297 -0.03 -12.15 -28.84
C GLY A 297 -0.40 -13.19 -27.79
N ILE A 298 -0.06 -12.96 -26.51
CA ILE A 298 -0.49 -13.81 -25.39
C ILE A 298 -1.41 -13.00 -24.49
N SER A 299 -2.61 -13.52 -24.25
CA SER A 299 -3.56 -13.04 -23.25
C SER A 299 -3.53 -13.90 -22.00
N THR A 300 -3.51 -13.23 -20.84
CA THR A 300 -3.70 -13.85 -19.53
C THR A 300 -5.12 -13.61 -19.09
N TYR A 301 -5.81 -14.65 -18.62
CA TYR A 301 -7.15 -14.59 -18.03
C TYR A 301 -7.06 -14.96 -16.55
N ASN A 302 -7.67 -14.17 -15.67
CA ASN A 302 -7.76 -14.42 -14.25
C ASN A 302 -9.22 -14.69 -13.85
N THR A 303 -9.44 -15.75 -13.09
CA THR A 303 -10.72 -16.06 -12.45
C THR A 303 -10.56 -15.93 -10.94
N TYR A 304 -11.56 -15.36 -10.26
CA TYR A 304 -11.50 -15.07 -8.82
C TYR A 304 -12.61 -15.78 -8.05
N ASN A 305 -12.32 -16.15 -6.81
CA ASN A 305 -13.34 -16.58 -5.87
C ASN A 305 -14.01 -15.38 -5.16
N ALA A 306 -14.99 -15.67 -4.30
CA ALA A 306 -15.71 -14.66 -3.51
C ALA A 306 -14.83 -13.88 -2.51
N ARG A 307 -13.62 -14.36 -2.20
CA ARG A 307 -12.62 -13.70 -1.35
C ARG A 307 -11.61 -12.86 -2.13
N ASN A 308 -11.85 -12.60 -3.41
CA ASN A 308 -10.95 -11.86 -4.30
C ASN A 308 -9.59 -12.54 -4.56
N GLN A 309 -9.48 -13.85 -4.31
CA GLN A 309 -8.29 -14.63 -4.59
C GLN A 309 -8.38 -15.22 -6.00
N ILE A 310 -7.26 -15.19 -6.75
CA ILE A 310 -7.18 -15.82 -8.09
C ILE A 310 -7.29 -17.34 -7.91
N VAL A 311 -8.33 -17.96 -8.48
CA VAL A 311 -8.49 -19.43 -8.48
C VAL A 311 -8.04 -20.08 -9.78
N GLU A 312 -7.96 -19.30 -10.86
CA GLU A 312 -7.40 -19.74 -12.14
C GLU A 312 -6.63 -18.60 -12.79
N LEU A 313 -5.43 -18.89 -13.30
CA LEU A 313 -4.64 -18.01 -14.16
C LEU A 313 -4.32 -18.80 -15.44
N LYS A 314 -4.84 -18.35 -16.57
CA LYS A 314 -4.73 -19.02 -17.85
C LYS A 314 -4.08 -18.12 -18.89
N ASN A 315 -3.00 -18.60 -19.52
CA ASN A 315 -2.36 -17.91 -20.62
C ASN A 315 -2.74 -18.59 -21.94
N VAL A 316 -3.20 -17.79 -22.90
CA VAL A 316 -3.67 -18.25 -24.21
C VAL A 316 -2.93 -17.50 -25.31
N CYS A 317 -2.53 -18.21 -26.37
CA CYS A 317 -2.04 -17.60 -27.60
C CYS A 317 -3.23 -17.07 -28.40
N ASP A 318 -3.29 -15.76 -28.65
CA ASP A 318 -4.44 -15.10 -29.26
C ASP A 318 -4.66 -15.48 -30.73
N THR A 319 -3.58 -15.82 -31.44
CA THR A 319 -3.63 -16.17 -32.87
C THR A 319 -3.78 -17.67 -33.15
N CYS A 320 -3.31 -18.52 -32.23
CA CYS A 320 -3.35 -19.97 -32.36
C CYS A 320 -4.37 -20.64 -31.45
N GLU A 321 -5.02 -19.89 -30.59
CA GLU A 321 -6.03 -20.33 -29.60
C GLU A 321 -5.55 -21.44 -28.63
N TRP A 322 -4.22 -21.65 -28.53
CA TRP A 322 -3.66 -22.66 -27.65
C TRP A 322 -3.50 -22.13 -26.25
N VAL A 323 -3.83 -22.97 -25.27
CA VAL A 323 -3.49 -22.73 -23.88
C VAL A 323 -1.99 -22.93 -23.71
N VAL A 324 -1.28 -21.83 -23.40
CA VAL A 324 0.16 -21.82 -23.15
C VAL A 324 0.46 -22.37 -21.76
N SER A 325 -0.33 -21.95 -20.78
CA SER A 325 -0.30 -22.48 -19.41
C SER A 325 -1.64 -22.22 -18.71
N ASP A 326 -1.94 -23.08 -17.75
CA ASP A 326 -3.15 -23.00 -16.94
C ASP A 326 -2.79 -23.40 -15.50
N TYR A 327 -3.04 -22.47 -14.54
CA TYR A 327 -2.72 -22.66 -13.14
C TYR A 327 -4.01 -22.56 -12.33
N LEU A 328 -4.32 -23.63 -11.58
CA LEU A 328 -5.42 -23.67 -10.66
C LEU A 328 -4.89 -23.53 -9.24
N TYR A 329 -5.48 -22.61 -8.47
CA TYR A 329 -5.06 -22.30 -7.10
C TYR A 329 -6.15 -22.72 -6.11
N THR A 330 -5.71 -23.36 -5.03
CA THR A 330 -6.50 -23.59 -3.83
C THR A 330 -5.84 -22.88 -2.67
N TYR A 331 -6.66 -22.28 -1.79
CA TYR A 331 -6.17 -21.51 -0.67
C TYR A 331 -6.49 -22.20 0.63
N ASP A 332 -5.50 -22.33 1.50
CA ASP A 332 -5.69 -22.69 2.89
C ASP A 332 -6.29 -21.49 3.64
N LEU A 333 -7.33 -21.73 4.42
CA LEU A 333 -8.01 -20.71 5.22
C LEU A 333 -7.18 -20.24 6.41
N SER A 334 -6.08 -20.93 6.74
CA SER A 334 -5.18 -20.60 7.87
C SER A 334 -4.26 -19.41 7.64
N LEU A 335 -4.17 -18.84 6.41
CA LEU A 335 -3.31 -17.72 6.06
C LEU A 335 -4.09 -16.40 5.97
N ILE A 336 -4.71 -15.97 7.06
CA ILE A 336 -5.07 -14.56 7.22
C ILE A 336 -3.83 -13.87 7.78
N HIS A 337 -3.05 -13.23 6.91
CA HIS A 337 -1.99 -12.33 7.34
C HIS A 337 -2.64 -11.06 7.90
N ILE A 338 -2.31 -10.75 9.15
CA ILE A 338 -2.61 -9.47 9.81
C ILE A 338 -1.58 -8.45 9.33
#